data_df555619c67e7fa63a50355a450255a5
#
_entry.id   df555619c67e7fa63a50355a450255a5
#
_cell.length_a   1.000
_cell.length_b   1.000
_cell.length_c   1.000
_cell.angle_alpha   90.00
_cell.angle_beta   90.00
_cell.angle_gamma   90.00
#
_symmetry.space_group_name_H-M   'P 1'
#
loop_
_entity.id
_entity.type
_entity.pdbx_description
1 polymer ?
#
loop_
_entity_poly.entity_id
_entity_poly.type
_entity_poly.pdbx_seq_one_letter_code
_entity_poly.pdbx_strand_id
1 'polypeptide(L)'
;MISSFFERGRFALALRTARSLLGGAAGLEQPREPYVQGVTAFSAVICWVSEHPGSGVVEYGKTPELGRKQTDPRVRRRHVVALAGLDPGSTYHYRVGGVGESSSKGTLRTAPADDSCFSFAVIGDSGSGGKGQLAVAALLERLRPDLVLHTGDVVYPAGQERHYDRRFFAPYRNLIKTVPLFPVLGNHDVREGNGATFLENFHPPLVSPGGTKRYYSFDWGNTHFVALDSELYHGDMGSDPEEQRDFLERDLATTREHWKIVFLHRSPYGSSRHGGDEKVREDLEPLFVRHEVDLVFSGHDHVYERTVPIRGVTYVVSGGGGRRLYPAGDSELTASSVSAHHAVLVRVSGRRLSLEAVEVGGKVVDRLELYQPHAKRPSREDSARNRFEHTSQ
;
A
#
# COMPACT_ATOMS: atom_id res chain seq x y z
N MET A 1 52.31 28.90 32.75
CA MET A 1 51.02 28.21 33.06
C MET A 1 49.93 28.63 32.06
N ILE A 2 50.20 28.93 30.80
CA ILE A 2 49.23 29.33 29.78
C ILE A 2 49.22 28.38 28.56
N SER A 3 50.20 27.45 28.45
CA SER A 3 50.33 26.52 27.31
C SER A 3 49.46 25.27 27.42
N SER A 4 48.96 24.89 28.60
CA SER A 4 48.22 23.63 28.79
C SER A 4 46.71 23.72 28.53
N PHE A 5 46.17 24.94 28.39
CA PHE A 5 44.72 25.15 28.13
C PHE A 5 44.37 25.08 26.64
N PHE A 6 45.31 25.43 25.77
CA PHE A 6 45.07 25.39 24.31
C PHE A 6 45.17 23.99 23.71
N GLU A 7 45.94 23.08 24.28
CA GLU A 7 46.01 21.70 23.78
C GLU A 7 44.78 20.86 24.18
N ARG A 8 44.22 21.10 25.37
CA ARG A 8 42.95 20.41 25.78
C ARG A 8 41.75 20.81 24.95
N GLY A 9 41.67 22.05 24.48
CA GLY A 9 40.62 22.54 23.59
C GLY A 9 40.66 21.92 22.19
N ARG A 10 41.88 21.74 21.64
CA ARG A 10 42.08 21.09 20.32
C ARG A 10 41.80 19.59 20.36
N PHE A 11 42.15 18.91 21.45
CA PHE A 11 41.82 17.48 21.62
C PHE A 11 40.32 17.25 21.84
N ALA A 12 39.62 18.13 22.54
CA ALA A 12 38.18 18.04 22.75
C ALA A 12 37.39 18.36 21.44
N LEU A 13 37.92 19.29 20.62
CA LEU A 13 37.30 19.59 19.31
C LEU A 13 37.59 18.47 18.31
N ALA A 14 38.79 17.89 18.28
CA ALA A 14 39.10 16.73 17.43
C ALA A 14 38.31 15.48 17.82
N LEU A 15 38.08 15.24 19.14
CA LEU A 15 37.20 14.16 19.58
C LEU A 15 35.72 14.41 19.31
N ARG A 16 35.27 15.67 19.31
CA ARG A 16 33.90 16.00 18.87
C ARG A 16 33.75 15.83 17.36
N THR A 17 34.73 16.23 16.55
CA THR A 17 34.74 16.05 15.11
C THR A 17 34.87 14.58 14.70
N ALA A 18 35.72 13.81 15.39
CA ALA A 18 35.81 12.36 15.20
C ALA A 18 34.55 11.61 15.67
N ARG A 19 33.89 12.04 16.76
CA ARG A 19 32.61 11.50 17.17
C ARG A 19 31.47 11.90 16.21
N SER A 20 31.53 13.09 15.61
CA SER A 20 30.60 13.48 14.55
C SER A 20 30.83 12.68 13.26
N LEU A 21 32.08 12.34 12.94
CA LEU A 21 32.44 11.48 11.81
C LEU A 21 32.20 9.98 12.11
N LEU A 22 32.27 9.55 13.37
CA LEU A 22 31.93 8.20 13.80
C LEU A 22 30.45 8.05 14.19
N GLY A 23 29.76 9.16 14.46
CA GLY A 23 28.30 9.21 14.66
C GLY A 23 27.49 8.97 13.39
N GLY A 24 28.12 8.98 12.21
CA GLY A 24 27.53 8.63 10.92
C GLY A 24 27.39 7.12 10.67
N ALA A 25 27.80 6.25 11.62
CA ALA A 25 27.58 4.80 11.52
C ALA A 25 26.26 4.34 12.17
N ALA A 26 25.46 5.25 12.74
CA ALA A 26 24.13 4.94 13.25
C ALA A 26 23.14 4.98 12.09
N GLY A 27 22.99 3.84 11.36
CA GLY A 27 21.89 3.68 10.42
C GLY A 27 22.27 3.35 8.98
N LEU A 28 23.35 2.61 8.73
CA LEU A 28 23.46 1.96 7.42
C LEU A 28 22.27 1.01 7.29
N GLU A 29 21.41 1.32 6.31
CA GLU A 29 20.31 0.47 5.91
C GLU A 29 20.80 -0.97 5.74
N GLN A 30 20.10 -1.92 6.38
CA GLN A 30 20.46 -3.33 6.29
C GLN A 30 20.19 -3.86 4.87
N PRO A 31 20.95 -4.86 4.39
CA PRO A 31 20.58 -5.57 3.16
C PRO A 31 19.17 -6.11 3.26
N ARG A 32 18.40 -5.93 2.18
CA ARG A 32 17.01 -6.40 2.08
C ARG A 32 16.85 -7.31 0.88
N GLU A 33 16.15 -8.42 1.11
CA GLU A 33 15.66 -9.28 0.05
C GLU A 33 14.79 -8.48 -0.95
N PRO A 34 14.70 -8.92 -2.21
CA PRO A 34 13.87 -8.24 -3.18
C PRO A 34 12.39 -8.28 -2.79
N TYR A 35 11.70 -7.19 -3.08
CA TYR A 35 10.27 -7.06 -2.92
C TYR A 35 9.63 -6.41 -4.15
N VAL A 36 8.42 -6.88 -4.45
CA VAL A 36 7.65 -6.49 -5.63
C VAL A 36 6.75 -5.32 -5.30
N GLN A 37 6.76 -4.30 -6.15
CA GLN A 37 6.00 -3.06 -5.98
C GLN A 37 5.38 -2.63 -7.31
N GLY A 38 4.41 -1.71 -7.26
CA GLY A 38 3.89 -0.99 -8.43
C GLY A 38 3.49 -1.90 -9.60
N VAL A 39 2.96 -3.08 -9.29
CA VAL A 39 2.52 -4.03 -10.32
C VAL A 39 1.26 -3.51 -10.99
N THR A 40 1.29 -3.51 -12.31
CA THR A 40 0.13 -3.25 -13.18
C THR A 40 -0.06 -4.43 -14.15
N ALA A 41 -0.94 -4.29 -15.12
CA ALA A 41 -1.08 -5.28 -16.19
C ALA A 41 0.18 -5.38 -17.07
N PHE A 42 0.98 -4.30 -17.19
CA PHE A 42 2.06 -4.19 -18.17
C PHE A 42 3.42 -3.85 -17.57
N SER A 43 3.49 -3.67 -16.25
CA SER A 43 4.72 -3.24 -15.55
C SER A 43 4.79 -3.77 -14.13
N ALA A 44 6.01 -3.72 -13.56
CA ALA A 44 6.29 -3.97 -12.15
C ALA A 44 7.55 -3.22 -11.72
N VAL A 45 7.72 -3.02 -10.43
CA VAL A 45 8.95 -2.47 -9.85
C VAL A 45 9.54 -3.52 -8.91
N ILE A 46 10.83 -3.83 -9.08
CA ILE A 46 11.59 -4.69 -8.16
C ILE A 46 12.52 -3.82 -7.33
N CYS A 47 12.38 -3.90 -6.01
CA CYS A 47 13.18 -3.15 -5.06
C CYS A 47 14.01 -4.11 -4.20
N TRP A 48 15.23 -3.70 -3.83
CA TRP A 48 16.07 -4.40 -2.84
C TRP A 48 17.15 -3.47 -2.30
N VAL A 49 17.82 -3.88 -1.22
CA VAL A 49 19.00 -3.20 -0.69
C VAL A 49 20.16 -4.17 -0.71
N SER A 50 21.21 -3.83 -1.47
CA SER A 50 22.44 -4.62 -1.58
C SER A 50 23.37 -4.41 -0.39
N GLU A 51 24.27 -5.34 -0.15
CA GLU A 51 25.28 -5.24 0.91
C GLU A 51 26.28 -4.10 0.61
N HIS A 52 26.68 -3.99 -0.67
CA HIS A 52 27.63 -2.98 -1.15
C HIS A 52 27.00 -2.10 -2.24
N PRO A 53 27.46 -0.86 -2.42
CA PRO A 53 27.04 -0.04 -3.55
C PRO A 53 27.42 -0.67 -4.89
N GLY A 54 26.47 -0.75 -5.80
CA GLY A 54 26.63 -1.31 -7.14
C GLY A 54 25.54 -0.85 -8.10
N SER A 55 25.61 -1.25 -9.35
CA SER A 55 24.52 -1.10 -10.32
C SER A 55 23.42 -2.12 -10.05
N GLY A 56 22.15 -1.71 -10.14
CA GLY A 56 21.02 -2.60 -9.96
C GLY A 56 20.74 -3.41 -11.23
N VAL A 57 20.70 -4.74 -11.13
CA VAL A 57 20.38 -5.63 -12.25
C VAL A 57 19.21 -6.52 -11.89
N VAL A 58 18.19 -6.58 -12.77
CA VAL A 58 17.10 -7.55 -12.71
C VAL A 58 17.10 -8.36 -14.00
N GLU A 59 17.29 -9.65 -13.88
CA GLU A 59 17.05 -10.61 -14.96
C GLU A 59 15.67 -11.22 -14.75
N TYR A 60 14.86 -11.36 -15.78
CA TYR A 60 13.49 -11.83 -15.67
C TYR A 60 12.97 -12.52 -16.93
N GLY A 61 11.90 -13.28 -16.79
CA GLY A 61 11.27 -14.02 -17.89
C GLY A 61 10.07 -14.82 -17.44
N LYS A 62 9.31 -15.36 -18.39
CA LYS A 62 8.15 -16.23 -18.10
C LYS A 62 8.53 -17.62 -17.60
N THR A 63 9.79 -17.99 -17.72
CA THR A 63 10.33 -19.27 -17.27
C THR A 63 11.51 -19.05 -16.30
N PRO A 64 11.92 -20.06 -15.51
CA PRO A 64 13.07 -19.97 -14.60
C PRO A 64 14.41 -19.63 -15.27
N GLU A 65 14.53 -19.85 -16.58
CA GLU A 65 15.71 -19.52 -17.40
C GLU A 65 15.84 -18.02 -17.65
N LEU A 66 14.80 -17.24 -17.36
CA LEU A 66 14.72 -15.79 -17.47
C LEU A 66 14.71 -15.31 -18.93
N GLY A 67 15.78 -14.72 -19.45
CA GLY A 67 15.93 -14.36 -20.87
C GLY A 67 15.82 -12.86 -21.17
N ARG A 68 15.32 -12.04 -20.24
CA ARG A 68 15.29 -10.55 -20.33
C ARG A 68 16.12 -9.97 -19.20
N LYS A 69 16.65 -8.75 -19.42
CA LYS A 69 17.48 -8.05 -18.45
C LYS A 69 17.14 -6.55 -18.42
N GLN A 70 17.02 -6.00 -17.22
CA GLN A 70 16.91 -4.57 -16.97
C GLN A 70 18.01 -4.13 -16.02
N THR A 71 18.65 -2.97 -16.31
CA THR A 71 19.76 -2.45 -15.50
C THR A 71 19.50 -1.00 -15.12
N ASP A 72 19.69 -0.68 -13.84
CA ASP A 72 19.90 0.69 -13.37
C ASP A 72 21.40 0.93 -13.19
N PRO A 73 22.04 1.78 -14.00
CA PRO A 73 23.49 1.97 -13.95
C PRO A 73 23.97 2.79 -12.74
N ARG A 74 23.06 3.38 -11.98
CA ARG A 74 23.40 4.18 -10.81
C ARG A 74 24.01 3.33 -9.71
N VAL A 75 25.20 3.70 -9.24
CA VAL A 75 25.91 3.01 -8.17
C VAL A 75 25.31 3.41 -6.82
N ARG A 76 24.58 2.48 -6.20
CA ARG A 76 23.89 2.69 -4.91
C ARG A 76 23.57 1.33 -4.25
N ARG A 77 23.16 1.36 -2.98
CA ARG A 77 22.72 0.15 -2.27
C ARG A 77 21.22 -0.09 -2.43
N ARG A 78 20.41 0.96 -2.35
CA ARG A 78 18.95 0.87 -2.53
C ARG A 78 18.62 0.90 -4.03
N HIS A 79 18.12 -0.19 -4.54
CA HIS A 79 17.78 -0.38 -5.94
C HIS A 79 16.27 -0.33 -6.15
N VAL A 80 15.85 0.34 -7.20
CA VAL A 80 14.46 0.45 -7.66
C VAL A 80 14.51 0.31 -9.18
N VAL A 81 14.12 -0.86 -9.68
CA VAL A 81 14.22 -1.19 -11.11
C VAL A 81 12.82 -1.47 -11.66
N ALA A 82 12.38 -0.61 -12.59
CA ALA A 82 11.11 -0.76 -13.26
C ALA A 82 11.23 -1.75 -14.43
N LEU A 83 10.30 -2.67 -14.51
CA LEU A 83 10.10 -3.60 -15.62
C LEU A 83 8.87 -3.14 -16.41
N ALA A 84 9.00 -3.03 -17.72
CA ALA A 84 7.93 -2.60 -18.62
C ALA A 84 7.76 -3.60 -19.77
N GLY A 85 6.62 -3.49 -20.50
CA GLY A 85 6.29 -4.40 -21.58
C GLY A 85 6.10 -5.84 -21.12
N LEU A 86 5.50 -5.99 -19.95
CA LEU A 86 5.03 -7.27 -19.43
C LEU A 86 3.67 -7.61 -20.05
N ASP A 87 3.33 -8.90 -20.08
CA ASP A 87 2.02 -9.37 -20.52
C ASP A 87 1.05 -9.42 -19.34
N PRO A 88 -0.23 -9.04 -19.51
CA PRO A 88 -1.25 -9.11 -18.47
C PRO A 88 -1.46 -10.53 -17.92
N GLY A 89 -1.84 -10.64 -16.65
CA GLY A 89 -2.20 -11.90 -16.00
C GLY A 89 -1.11 -12.96 -16.01
N SER A 90 0.14 -12.57 -16.27
CA SER A 90 1.26 -13.49 -16.52
C SER A 90 2.19 -13.58 -15.31
N THR A 91 2.70 -14.77 -15.05
CA THR A 91 3.75 -14.99 -14.03
C THR A 91 5.13 -14.79 -14.64
N TYR A 92 5.96 -14.02 -13.96
CA TYR A 92 7.36 -13.81 -14.29
C TYR A 92 8.26 -14.30 -13.16
N HIS A 93 9.31 -15.02 -13.50
CA HIS A 93 10.44 -15.30 -12.63
C HIS A 93 11.41 -14.13 -12.72
N TYR A 94 12.04 -13.78 -11.62
CA TYR A 94 13.08 -12.75 -11.63
C TYR A 94 14.25 -13.12 -10.70
N ARG A 95 15.40 -12.52 -10.99
CA ARG A 95 16.62 -12.60 -10.20
C ARG A 95 17.22 -11.22 -10.10
N VAL A 96 17.56 -10.79 -8.89
CA VAL A 96 18.29 -9.54 -8.65
C VAL A 96 19.74 -9.84 -8.32
N GLY A 97 20.64 -8.92 -8.61
CA GLY A 97 22.04 -9.00 -8.26
C GLY A 97 22.81 -7.79 -8.79
N GLY A 98 24.06 -7.73 -8.42
CA GLY A 98 25.07 -6.83 -8.93
C GLY A 98 26.35 -7.59 -9.21
N VAL A 99 27.38 -6.90 -9.67
CA VAL A 99 28.70 -7.52 -9.89
C VAL A 99 29.28 -7.97 -8.55
N GLY A 100 29.45 -9.28 -8.35
CA GLY A 100 30.06 -9.85 -7.14
C GLY A 100 29.10 -10.13 -5.98
N GLU A 101 27.79 -10.00 -6.17
CA GLU A 101 26.79 -10.28 -5.12
C GLU A 101 26.09 -11.64 -5.31
N SER A 102 25.64 -12.23 -4.17
CA SER A 102 24.75 -13.38 -4.22
C SER A 102 23.39 -12.98 -4.81
N SER A 103 22.92 -13.74 -5.80
CA SER A 103 21.65 -13.45 -6.46
C SER A 103 20.47 -13.95 -5.63
N SER A 104 19.47 -13.09 -5.39
CA SER A 104 18.18 -13.50 -4.82
C SER A 104 17.12 -13.60 -5.91
N LYS A 105 16.23 -14.60 -5.80
CA LYS A 105 15.22 -14.95 -6.81
C LYS A 105 13.82 -14.79 -6.23
N GLY A 106 12.87 -14.43 -7.10
CA GLY A 106 11.45 -14.38 -6.78
C GLY A 106 10.58 -14.63 -8.02
N THR A 107 9.28 -14.49 -7.81
CA THR A 107 8.28 -14.47 -8.88
C THR A 107 7.36 -13.30 -8.67
N LEU A 108 6.71 -12.83 -9.72
CA LEU A 108 5.61 -11.88 -9.63
C LEU A 108 4.52 -12.28 -10.63
N ARG A 109 3.29 -11.88 -10.36
CA ARG A 109 2.19 -11.97 -11.31
C ARG A 109 1.71 -10.57 -11.64
N THR A 110 1.60 -10.26 -12.94
CA THR A 110 1.00 -9.01 -13.41
C THR A 110 -0.51 -9.03 -13.21
N ALA A 111 -1.12 -7.84 -13.07
CA ALA A 111 -2.56 -7.72 -13.02
C ALA A 111 -3.18 -8.28 -14.32
N PRO A 112 -4.33 -8.99 -14.26
CA PRO A 112 -5.10 -9.27 -15.45
C PRO A 112 -5.65 -7.96 -16.03
N ALA A 113 -5.91 -7.93 -17.33
CA ALA A 113 -6.52 -6.80 -18.02
C ALA A 113 -7.97 -7.09 -18.43
N ASP A 114 -8.57 -8.11 -17.83
CA ASP A 114 -9.92 -8.60 -18.13
C ASP A 114 -10.66 -8.97 -16.83
N ASP A 115 -11.85 -9.54 -16.95
CA ASP A 115 -12.71 -9.97 -15.84
C ASP A 115 -12.22 -11.26 -15.14
N SER A 116 -10.94 -11.64 -15.31
CA SER A 116 -10.37 -12.82 -14.65
C SER A 116 -10.48 -12.73 -13.15
N CYS A 117 -10.80 -13.86 -12.52
CA CYS A 117 -10.90 -13.93 -11.06
C CYS A 117 -9.55 -13.64 -10.40
N PHE A 118 -9.62 -12.85 -9.34
CA PHE A 118 -8.47 -12.56 -8.48
C PHE A 118 -8.90 -12.39 -7.03
N SER A 119 -7.92 -12.33 -6.13
CA SER A 119 -8.15 -12.06 -4.73
C SER A 119 -7.18 -11.03 -4.18
N PHE A 120 -7.64 -10.23 -3.24
CA PHE A 120 -6.77 -9.33 -2.50
C PHE A 120 -7.00 -9.44 -1.00
N ALA A 121 -5.97 -9.18 -0.22
CA ALA A 121 -6.10 -9.07 1.22
C ALA A 121 -5.98 -7.61 1.68
N VAL A 122 -6.65 -7.28 2.79
CA VAL A 122 -6.54 -5.96 3.43
C VAL A 122 -6.10 -6.14 4.86
N ILE A 123 -5.07 -5.39 5.26
CA ILE A 123 -4.59 -5.26 6.64
C ILE A 123 -4.24 -3.80 6.93
N GLY A 124 -4.24 -3.41 8.18
CA GLY A 124 -3.76 -2.10 8.65
C GLY A 124 -3.11 -2.20 10.02
N ASP A 125 -2.41 -1.15 10.46
CA ASP A 125 -1.91 -1.02 11.83
C ASP A 125 -1.01 -2.19 12.26
N SER A 126 -0.14 -2.62 11.35
CA SER A 126 0.59 -3.87 11.51
C SER A 126 1.96 -3.72 12.15
N GLY A 127 2.67 -2.63 11.90
CA GLY A 127 4.12 -2.41 12.11
C GLY A 127 4.61 -2.40 13.55
N SER A 128 4.18 -3.35 14.37
CA SER A 128 4.56 -3.47 15.79
C SER A 128 5.86 -4.22 16.02
N GLY A 129 6.24 -5.14 15.14
CA GLY A 129 7.30 -6.14 15.34
C GLY A 129 6.93 -7.22 16.35
N GLY A 130 5.66 -7.31 16.76
CA GLY A 130 5.16 -8.21 17.79
C GLY A 130 4.53 -9.50 17.26
N LYS A 131 4.09 -10.36 18.19
CA LYS A 131 3.48 -11.66 17.87
C LYS A 131 2.20 -11.54 17.03
N GLY A 132 1.39 -10.50 17.25
CA GLY A 132 0.18 -10.23 16.45
C GLY A 132 0.51 -10.03 14.98
N GLN A 133 1.49 -9.19 14.67
CA GLN A 133 1.95 -8.97 13.29
C GLN A 133 2.50 -10.24 12.64
N LEU A 134 3.32 -11.02 13.35
CA LEU A 134 3.86 -12.28 12.81
C LEU A 134 2.75 -13.29 12.53
N ALA A 135 1.72 -13.34 13.38
CA ALA A 135 0.55 -14.21 13.16
C ALA A 135 -0.28 -13.76 11.93
N VAL A 136 -0.46 -12.45 11.74
CA VAL A 136 -1.14 -11.91 10.54
C VAL A 136 -0.30 -12.13 9.28
N ALA A 137 1.02 -11.97 9.33
CA ALA A 137 1.90 -12.28 8.20
C ALA A 137 1.79 -13.77 7.80
N ALA A 138 1.80 -14.69 8.77
CA ALA A 138 1.58 -16.12 8.53
C ALA A 138 0.16 -16.42 8.00
N LEU A 139 -0.86 -15.64 8.41
CA LEU A 139 -2.21 -15.75 7.86
C LEU A 139 -2.22 -15.34 6.38
N LEU A 140 -1.61 -14.22 6.01
CA LEU A 140 -1.51 -13.77 4.61
C LEU A 140 -0.81 -14.82 3.71
N GLU A 141 0.27 -15.46 4.20
CA GLU A 141 0.94 -16.55 3.47
C GLU A 141 0.00 -17.76 3.23
N ARG A 142 -0.91 -18.06 4.18
CA ARG A 142 -1.93 -19.12 4.00
C ARG A 142 -3.06 -18.72 3.06
N LEU A 143 -3.49 -17.45 3.11
CA LEU A 143 -4.59 -16.93 2.27
C LEU A 143 -4.17 -16.79 0.80
N ARG A 144 -2.88 -16.58 0.52
CA ARG A 144 -2.29 -16.46 -0.84
C ARG A 144 -3.02 -15.45 -1.74
N PRO A 145 -3.19 -14.20 -1.31
CA PRO A 145 -3.82 -13.19 -2.15
C PRO A 145 -2.92 -12.86 -3.36
N ASP A 146 -3.52 -12.38 -4.45
CA ASP A 146 -2.79 -11.87 -5.62
C ASP A 146 -2.14 -10.50 -5.33
N LEU A 147 -2.73 -9.68 -4.45
CA LEU A 147 -2.17 -8.41 -3.95
C LEU A 147 -2.64 -8.15 -2.52
N VAL A 148 -1.94 -7.22 -1.84
CA VAL A 148 -2.30 -6.78 -0.48
C VAL A 148 -2.48 -5.27 -0.46
N LEU A 149 -3.57 -4.78 0.10
CA LEU A 149 -3.78 -3.40 0.48
C LEU A 149 -3.39 -3.23 1.96
N HIS A 150 -2.62 -2.19 2.28
CA HIS A 150 -2.25 -1.87 3.65
C HIS A 150 -2.78 -0.48 4.02
N THR A 151 -3.72 -0.43 4.94
CA THR A 151 -4.46 0.80 5.30
C THR A 151 -3.71 1.71 6.29
N GLY A 152 -2.37 1.75 6.21
CA GLY A 152 -1.55 2.68 6.97
C GLY A 152 -1.05 2.16 8.32
N ASP A 153 -0.25 2.99 9.00
CA ASP A 153 0.50 2.63 10.20
C ASP A 153 1.38 1.39 9.95
N VAL A 154 2.17 1.51 8.90
CA VAL A 154 3.06 0.44 8.42
C VAL A 154 4.21 0.21 9.41
N VAL A 155 4.70 1.27 10.09
CA VAL A 155 5.80 1.17 11.06
C VAL A 155 5.59 2.06 12.28
N TYR A 156 5.32 1.47 13.43
CA TYR A 156 5.29 2.16 14.72
C TYR A 156 6.72 2.39 15.27
N PRO A 157 6.94 3.39 16.20
CA PRO A 157 5.95 4.34 16.70
C PRO A 157 5.80 5.59 15.82
N ALA A 158 6.68 5.82 14.84
CA ALA A 158 6.76 7.08 14.12
C ALA A 158 7.37 6.95 12.71
N GLY A 159 7.18 5.84 12.00
CA GLY A 159 7.64 5.65 10.63
C GLY A 159 9.17 5.75 10.41
N GLN A 160 9.96 5.52 11.43
CA GLN A 160 11.42 5.72 11.42
C GLN A 160 12.14 4.61 10.64
N GLU A 161 13.10 4.97 9.78
CA GLU A 161 13.87 4.03 8.95
C GLU A 161 14.47 2.87 9.75
N ARG A 162 15.06 3.14 10.92
CA ARG A 162 15.65 2.10 11.79
C ARG A 162 14.69 1.00 12.23
N HIS A 163 13.38 1.18 12.02
CA HIS A 163 12.36 0.20 12.40
C HIS A 163 11.78 -0.58 11.21
N TYR A 164 11.97 -0.12 9.97
CA TYR A 164 11.39 -0.75 8.78
C TYR A 164 11.83 -2.19 8.61
N ASP A 165 13.12 -2.49 8.75
CA ASP A 165 13.60 -3.87 8.56
C ASP A 165 12.93 -4.84 9.52
N ARG A 166 12.92 -4.50 10.81
CA ARG A 166 12.37 -5.38 11.85
C ARG A 166 10.85 -5.43 11.86
N ARG A 167 10.18 -4.31 11.53
CA ARG A 167 8.72 -4.16 11.73
C ARG A 167 7.91 -4.23 10.46
N PHE A 168 8.55 -4.26 9.30
CA PHE A 168 7.88 -4.43 8.02
C PHE A 168 8.58 -5.47 7.14
N PHE A 169 9.83 -5.25 6.73
CA PHE A 169 10.48 -6.11 5.74
C PHE A 169 10.70 -7.54 6.24
N ALA A 170 11.17 -7.73 7.46
CA ALA A 170 11.40 -9.08 8.00
C ALA A 170 10.11 -9.88 8.24
N PRO A 171 9.03 -9.32 8.84
CA PRO A 171 7.76 -10.03 8.99
C PRO A 171 7.12 -10.47 7.67
N TYR A 172 7.21 -9.65 6.61
CA TYR A 172 6.54 -9.89 5.33
C TYR A 172 7.47 -10.38 4.22
N ARG A 173 8.76 -10.64 4.49
CA ARG A 173 9.79 -10.92 3.46
C ARG A 173 9.39 -12.00 2.45
N ASN A 174 8.76 -13.08 2.89
CA ASN A 174 8.35 -14.17 2.00
C ASN A 174 7.17 -13.75 1.10
N LEU A 175 6.21 -13.02 1.68
CA LEU A 175 5.03 -12.54 1.00
C LEU A 175 5.40 -11.50 -0.08
N ILE A 176 6.06 -10.41 0.32
CA ILE A 176 6.34 -9.26 -0.57
C ILE A 176 7.36 -9.57 -1.67
N LYS A 177 8.05 -10.69 -1.57
CA LYS A 177 8.94 -11.20 -2.61
C LYS A 177 8.17 -11.67 -3.85
N THR A 178 6.88 -11.95 -3.71
CA THR A 178 6.05 -12.50 -4.79
C THR A 178 4.72 -11.78 -4.97
N VAL A 179 4.20 -11.16 -3.92
CA VAL A 179 2.90 -10.50 -3.88
C VAL A 179 3.11 -9.00 -3.71
N PRO A 180 2.60 -8.14 -4.60
CA PRO A 180 2.70 -6.70 -4.44
C PRO A 180 1.84 -6.23 -3.27
N LEU A 181 2.40 -5.28 -2.50
CA LEU A 181 1.72 -4.63 -1.40
C LEU A 181 1.56 -3.15 -1.73
N PHE A 182 0.34 -2.64 -1.65
CA PHE A 182 -0.06 -1.26 -1.91
C PHE A 182 -0.45 -0.59 -0.60
N PRO A 183 0.43 0.23 0.00
CA PRO A 183 0.15 0.88 1.27
C PRO A 183 -0.32 2.31 1.11
N VAL A 184 -1.08 2.80 2.12
CA VAL A 184 -1.30 4.22 2.35
C VAL A 184 -0.57 4.67 3.61
N LEU A 185 -0.37 5.98 3.75
CA LEU A 185 0.18 6.60 4.95
C LEU A 185 -0.82 6.53 6.11
N GLY A 186 -0.30 6.24 7.32
CA GLY A 186 -1.03 6.40 8.56
C GLY A 186 -0.41 7.47 9.47
N ASN A 187 -1.11 7.82 10.55
CA ASN A 187 -0.68 8.89 11.44
C ASN A 187 0.65 8.60 12.15
N HIS A 188 1.02 7.33 12.30
CA HIS A 188 2.34 6.96 12.79
C HIS A 188 3.42 7.02 11.72
N ASP A 189 3.09 6.82 10.45
CA ASP A 189 4.05 6.88 9.37
C ASP A 189 4.51 8.32 9.07
N VAL A 190 3.65 9.32 9.32
CA VAL A 190 3.96 10.74 9.09
C VAL A 190 4.59 11.47 10.27
N ARG A 191 4.64 10.87 11.46
CA ARG A 191 5.14 11.52 12.68
C ARG A 191 6.58 12.01 12.59
N GLU A 192 7.42 11.31 11.85
CA GLU A 192 8.81 11.71 11.64
C GLU A 192 9.06 11.94 10.16
N GLY A 193 9.57 13.13 9.82
CA GLY A 193 9.92 13.46 8.44
C GLY A 193 8.72 13.49 7.48
N ASN A 194 7.50 13.69 8.00
CA ASN A 194 6.29 13.82 7.18
C ASN A 194 6.11 12.66 6.16
N GLY A 195 6.42 11.44 6.58
CA GLY A 195 6.29 10.24 5.75
C GLY A 195 7.45 10.03 4.75
N ALA A 196 8.53 10.80 4.81
CA ALA A 196 9.66 10.69 3.86
C ALA A 196 10.18 9.25 3.75
N THR A 197 10.38 8.57 4.88
CA THR A 197 10.84 7.18 4.89
C THR A 197 9.85 6.23 4.22
N PHE A 198 8.56 6.43 4.42
CA PHE A 198 7.52 5.67 3.72
C PHE A 198 7.64 5.87 2.20
N LEU A 199 7.71 7.12 1.75
CA LEU A 199 7.81 7.48 0.33
C LEU A 199 9.10 6.98 -0.34
N GLU A 200 10.17 6.77 0.43
CA GLU A 200 11.41 6.16 -0.03
C GLU A 200 11.32 4.63 -0.17
N ASN A 201 10.54 3.97 0.67
CA ASN A 201 10.44 2.51 0.71
C ASN A 201 9.36 1.95 -0.20
N PHE A 202 8.32 2.75 -0.53
CA PHE A 202 7.20 2.29 -1.35
C PHE A 202 7.14 2.99 -2.70
N HIS A 203 6.84 2.22 -3.73
CA HIS A 203 6.84 2.64 -5.13
C HIS A 203 5.54 2.17 -5.81
N PRO A 204 4.40 2.82 -5.50
CA PRO A 204 3.14 2.52 -6.16
C PRO A 204 3.19 2.89 -7.65
N PRO A 205 2.22 2.47 -8.47
CA PRO A 205 2.07 2.99 -9.83
C PRO A 205 1.92 4.52 -9.79
N LEU A 206 2.71 5.22 -10.61
CA LEU A 206 2.69 6.70 -10.64
C LEU A 206 1.60 7.19 -11.59
N VAL A 207 0.36 7.10 -11.18
CA VAL A 207 -0.80 7.62 -11.94
C VAL A 207 -1.27 8.97 -11.37
N SER A 208 -0.78 9.38 -10.19
CA SER A 208 -1.16 10.63 -9.54
C SER A 208 -0.60 11.88 -10.25
N PRO A 209 -1.32 13.01 -10.27
CA PRO A 209 -0.80 14.29 -10.71
C PRO A 209 0.48 14.67 -9.94
N GLY A 210 1.47 15.24 -10.65
CA GLY A 210 2.74 15.65 -10.03
C GLY A 210 3.64 14.49 -9.57
N GLY A 211 3.24 13.22 -9.77
CA GLY A 211 4.04 12.05 -9.40
C GLY A 211 4.15 11.83 -7.89
N THR A 212 3.21 12.35 -7.09
CA THR A 212 3.17 12.07 -5.66
C THR A 212 2.92 10.58 -5.41
N LYS A 213 3.52 10.05 -4.34
CA LYS A 213 3.26 8.67 -3.88
C LYS A 213 2.31 8.65 -2.67
N ARG A 214 1.79 9.82 -2.27
CA ARG A 214 0.93 9.94 -1.07
C ARG A 214 -0.48 9.43 -1.35
N TYR A 215 -0.96 9.70 -2.56
CA TYR A 215 -2.23 9.17 -3.07
C TYR A 215 -2.04 8.74 -4.53
N TYR A 216 -2.73 7.70 -4.94
CA TYR A 216 -2.57 7.09 -6.26
C TYR A 216 -3.75 6.16 -6.57
N SER A 217 -3.88 5.76 -7.83
CA SER A 217 -4.84 4.73 -8.26
C SER A 217 -4.17 3.68 -9.13
N PHE A 218 -4.83 2.55 -9.27
CA PHE A 218 -4.44 1.48 -10.18
C PHE A 218 -5.60 0.55 -10.44
N ASP A 219 -5.55 -0.14 -11.59
CA ASP A 219 -6.52 -1.16 -11.94
C ASP A 219 -5.94 -2.56 -11.73
N TRP A 220 -6.80 -3.48 -11.30
CA TRP A 220 -6.48 -4.90 -11.20
C TRP A 220 -7.68 -5.71 -11.66
N GLY A 221 -7.59 -6.33 -12.84
CA GLY A 221 -8.75 -6.92 -13.50
C GLY A 221 -9.82 -5.87 -13.77
N ASN A 222 -11.03 -6.15 -13.36
CA ASN A 222 -12.19 -5.27 -13.50
C ASN A 222 -12.44 -4.39 -12.25
N THR A 223 -11.41 -4.11 -11.48
CA THR A 223 -11.52 -3.33 -10.24
C THR A 223 -10.56 -2.15 -10.26
N HIS A 224 -11.10 -0.97 -9.98
CA HIS A 224 -10.36 0.26 -9.79
C HIS A 224 -10.10 0.50 -8.31
N PHE A 225 -8.83 0.66 -7.94
CA PHE A 225 -8.38 0.90 -6.57
C PHE A 225 -7.85 2.32 -6.44
N VAL A 226 -8.31 3.04 -5.41
CA VAL A 226 -7.84 4.39 -5.09
C VAL A 226 -7.27 4.41 -3.68
N ALA A 227 -6.00 4.76 -3.57
CA ALA A 227 -5.26 4.97 -2.33
C ALA A 227 -5.27 6.45 -1.96
N LEU A 228 -5.69 6.80 -0.76
CA LEU A 228 -5.78 8.19 -0.28
C LEU A 228 -4.96 8.40 0.99
N ASP A 229 -4.38 9.57 1.13
CA ASP A 229 -3.71 10.04 2.33
C ASP A 229 -4.67 10.84 3.22
N SER A 230 -5.23 10.18 4.23
CA SER A 230 -6.12 10.83 5.19
C SER A 230 -5.42 11.78 6.16
N GLU A 231 -4.08 11.72 6.24
CA GLU A 231 -3.33 12.57 7.15
C GLU A 231 -3.21 14.01 6.64
N LEU A 232 -3.49 14.26 5.36
CA LEU A 232 -3.58 15.62 4.79
C LEU A 232 -4.62 16.51 5.50
N TYR A 233 -5.64 15.89 6.12
CA TYR A 233 -6.69 16.60 6.87
C TYR A 233 -6.28 16.94 8.32
N HIS A 234 -5.09 16.47 8.77
CA HIS A 234 -4.67 16.54 10.18
C HIS A 234 -3.34 17.27 10.42
N GLY A 235 -2.88 18.06 9.48
CA GLY A 235 -1.66 18.85 9.63
C GLY A 235 -1.12 19.34 8.29
N ASP A 236 -0.09 20.17 8.37
CA ASP A 236 0.66 20.57 7.16
C ASP A 236 1.59 19.44 6.75
N MET A 237 1.16 18.69 5.74
CA MET A 237 1.86 17.54 5.19
C MET A 237 2.63 17.88 3.90
N GLY A 238 2.73 19.17 3.55
CA GLY A 238 3.41 19.61 2.32
C GLY A 238 2.71 19.18 1.01
N SER A 239 1.43 18.85 1.11
CA SER A 239 0.52 18.56 0.00
C SER A 239 -0.87 19.08 0.37
N ASP A 240 -1.59 19.57 -0.63
CA ASP A 240 -2.91 20.17 -0.44
C ASP A 240 -4.00 19.09 -0.46
N PRO A 241 -4.89 19.03 0.55
CA PRO A 241 -6.07 18.18 0.51
C PRO A 241 -6.96 18.42 -0.72
N GLU A 242 -7.05 19.66 -1.23
CA GLU A 242 -7.82 19.99 -2.42
C GLU A 242 -7.25 19.32 -3.68
N GLU A 243 -5.91 19.24 -3.81
CA GLU A 243 -5.28 18.53 -4.93
C GLU A 243 -5.63 17.04 -4.93
N GLN A 244 -5.66 16.41 -3.75
CA GLN A 244 -6.08 15.03 -3.60
C GLN A 244 -7.56 14.85 -3.92
N ARG A 245 -8.41 15.75 -3.48
CA ARG A 245 -9.85 15.73 -3.76
C ARG A 245 -10.12 15.87 -5.26
N ASP A 246 -9.45 16.80 -5.92
CA ASP A 246 -9.53 16.99 -7.37
C ASP A 246 -9.02 15.77 -8.16
N PHE A 247 -7.97 15.12 -7.66
CA PHE A 247 -7.50 13.84 -8.21
C PHE A 247 -8.60 12.79 -8.09
N LEU A 248 -9.17 12.60 -6.90
CA LEU A 248 -10.22 11.61 -6.63
C LEU A 248 -11.45 11.81 -7.52
N GLU A 249 -11.93 13.06 -7.64
CA GLU A 249 -13.08 13.40 -8.49
C GLU A 249 -12.83 13.00 -9.94
N ARG A 250 -11.69 13.41 -10.51
CA ARG A 250 -11.35 13.10 -11.91
C ARG A 250 -11.13 11.60 -12.14
N ASP A 251 -10.46 10.95 -11.22
CA ASP A 251 -10.09 9.55 -11.32
C ASP A 251 -11.33 8.65 -11.30
N LEU A 252 -12.20 8.83 -10.31
CA LEU A 252 -13.46 8.11 -10.21
C LEU A 252 -14.45 8.43 -11.34
N ALA A 253 -14.42 9.64 -11.90
CA ALA A 253 -15.27 10.02 -13.04
C ALA A 253 -14.83 9.37 -14.35
N THR A 254 -13.55 9.01 -14.47
CA THR A 254 -12.98 8.51 -15.73
C THR A 254 -12.87 6.98 -15.79
N THR A 255 -12.81 6.32 -14.63
CA THR A 255 -12.73 4.86 -14.59
C THR A 255 -13.95 4.20 -15.18
N ARG A 256 -13.74 3.07 -15.88
CA ARG A 256 -14.79 2.23 -16.46
C ARG A 256 -14.86 0.85 -15.82
N GLU A 257 -14.06 0.66 -14.78
CA GLU A 257 -14.02 -0.62 -14.08
C GLU A 257 -15.33 -0.87 -13.31
N HIS A 258 -15.66 -2.14 -13.15
CA HIS A 258 -16.92 -2.53 -12.53
C HIS A 258 -16.94 -2.23 -11.04
N TRP A 259 -15.83 -2.53 -10.36
CA TRP A 259 -15.71 -2.33 -8.93
C TRP A 259 -14.85 -1.11 -8.63
N LYS A 260 -15.28 -0.28 -7.68
CA LYS A 260 -14.55 0.88 -7.21
C LYS A 260 -14.27 0.72 -5.73
N ILE A 261 -12.99 0.60 -5.39
CA ILE A 261 -12.53 0.36 -4.03
C ILE A 261 -11.58 1.47 -3.62
N VAL A 262 -11.89 2.13 -2.51
CA VAL A 262 -11.04 3.17 -1.92
C VAL A 262 -10.40 2.62 -0.65
N PHE A 263 -9.15 2.99 -0.37
CA PHE A 263 -8.52 2.69 0.90
C PHE A 263 -7.69 3.86 1.42
N LEU A 264 -7.77 4.07 2.72
CA LEU A 264 -7.13 5.18 3.44
C LEU A 264 -6.88 4.74 4.88
N HIS A 265 -6.23 5.59 5.71
CA HIS A 265 -5.95 5.19 7.08
C HIS A 265 -7.09 5.53 8.04
N ARG A 266 -7.50 6.82 8.12
CA ARG A 266 -8.57 7.23 9.05
C ARG A 266 -9.93 6.92 8.46
N SER A 267 -10.72 6.16 9.22
CA SER A 267 -12.04 5.75 8.76
C SER A 267 -13.04 6.90 8.78
N PRO A 268 -13.82 7.11 7.71
CA PRO A 268 -14.98 8.02 7.77
C PRO A 268 -16.01 7.63 8.83
N TYR A 269 -16.15 6.34 9.08
CA TYR A 269 -17.09 5.77 10.05
C TYR A 269 -16.42 4.69 10.90
N GLY A 270 -16.75 4.65 12.18
CA GLY A 270 -16.28 3.65 13.13
C GLY A 270 -16.97 3.82 14.46
N SER A 271 -17.05 2.76 15.25
CA SER A 271 -17.66 2.74 16.57
C SER A 271 -16.68 2.37 17.69
N SER A 272 -15.42 2.08 17.35
CA SER A 272 -14.40 1.73 18.33
C SER A 272 -13.75 2.99 18.93
N ARG A 273 -12.50 2.88 19.37
CA ARG A 273 -11.81 3.87 20.22
C ARG A 273 -11.72 5.28 19.63
N HIS A 274 -11.45 5.41 18.34
CA HIS A 274 -11.27 6.71 17.68
C HIS A 274 -12.57 7.19 17.03
N GLY A 275 -13.48 6.26 16.72
CA GLY A 275 -14.70 6.57 16.00
C GLY A 275 -14.46 6.94 14.55
N GLY A 276 -15.46 7.57 13.92
CA GLY A 276 -15.33 8.08 12.56
C GLY A 276 -14.59 9.42 12.52
N ASP A 277 -13.77 9.63 11.51
CA ASP A 277 -13.09 10.89 11.25
C ASP A 277 -14.01 11.84 10.48
N GLU A 278 -14.48 12.89 11.15
CA GLU A 278 -15.46 13.83 10.61
C GLU A 278 -14.90 14.61 9.42
N LYS A 279 -13.65 15.08 9.48
CA LYS A 279 -13.03 15.86 8.39
C LYS A 279 -12.89 15.02 7.11
N VAL A 280 -12.41 13.78 7.26
CA VAL A 280 -12.30 12.84 6.15
C VAL A 280 -13.68 12.52 5.58
N ARG A 281 -14.69 12.33 6.44
CA ARG A 281 -16.06 12.07 6.03
C ARG A 281 -16.67 13.23 5.27
N GLU A 282 -16.60 14.45 5.82
CA GLU A 282 -17.23 15.63 5.22
C GLU A 282 -16.65 15.94 3.82
N ASP A 283 -15.35 15.75 3.64
CA ASP A 283 -14.67 16.09 2.39
C ASP A 283 -14.73 14.98 1.32
N LEU A 284 -14.59 13.72 1.70
CA LEU A 284 -14.45 12.61 0.76
C LEU A 284 -15.72 11.80 0.53
N GLU A 285 -16.58 11.61 1.53
CA GLU A 285 -17.81 10.81 1.36
C GLU A 285 -18.73 11.32 0.24
N PRO A 286 -18.93 12.64 0.04
CA PRO A 286 -19.76 13.12 -1.08
C PRO A 286 -19.27 12.61 -2.44
N LEU A 287 -17.95 12.45 -2.62
CA LEU A 287 -17.35 11.90 -3.83
C LEU A 287 -17.56 10.38 -3.92
N PHE A 288 -17.39 9.65 -2.82
CA PHE A 288 -17.64 8.21 -2.79
C PHE A 288 -19.07 7.88 -3.18
N VAL A 289 -20.03 8.63 -2.65
CA VAL A 289 -21.46 8.46 -2.96
C VAL A 289 -21.78 8.84 -4.40
N ARG A 290 -21.28 9.99 -4.87
CA ARG A 290 -21.51 10.48 -6.25
C ARG A 290 -21.01 9.51 -7.30
N HIS A 291 -19.84 8.93 -7.06
CA HIS A 291 -19.19 8.04 -8.01
C HIS A 291 -19.46 6.55 -7.74
N GLU A 292 -20.42 6.24 -6.85
CA GLU A 292 -20.85 4.87 -6.55
C GLU A 292 -19.66 3.96 -6.16
N VAL A 293 -18.86 4.39 -5.17
CA VAL A 293 -17.80 3.56 -4.58
C VAL A 293 -18.45 2.40 -3.84
N ASP A 294 -18.00 1.18 -4.10
CA ASP A 294 -18.58 -0.03 -3.51
C ASP A 294 -18.10 -0.26 -2.06
N LEU A 295 -16.79 -0.16 -1.86
CA LEU A 295 -16.12 -0.43 -0.57
C LEU A 295 -15.08 0.64 -0.26
N VAL A 296 -15.05 1.06 1.01
CA VAL A 296 -13.98 1.90 1.57
C VAL A 296 -13.30 1.15 2.69
N PHE A 297 -12.03 0.81 2.53
CA PHE A 297 -11.22 0.17 3.57
C PHE A 297 -10.40 1.19 4.34
N SER A 298 -10.30 0.98 5.66
CA SER A 298 -9.51 1.84 6.55
C SER A 298 -8.83 1.04 7.68
N GLY A 299 -7.98 1.72 8.44
CA GLY A 299 -7.33 1.22 9.64
C GLY A 299 -7.64 2.11 10.83
N HIS A 300 -6.57 2.53 11.56
CA HIS A 300 -6.55 3.45 12.67
C HIS A 300 -7.21 2.91 13.95
N ASP A 301 -8.41 2.37 13.89
CA ASP A 301 -8.99 1.58 14.98
C ASP A 301 -8.54 0.12 14.87
N HIS A 302 -7.89 -0.37 15.93
CA HIS A 302 -7.26 -1.70 15.94
C HIS A 302 -8.30 -2.80 16.20
N VAL A 303 -9.28 -2.87 15.31
CA VAL A 303 -10.40 -3.83 15.30
C VAL A 303 -10.72 -4.23 13.87
N TYR A 304 -11.58 -5.21 13.70
CA TYR A 304 -12.41 -5.37 12.52
C TYR A 304 -13.76 -4.70 12.77
N GLU A 305 -14.23 -3.88 11.86
CA GLU A 305 -15.59 -3.35 11.87
C GLU A 305 -16.08 -3.19 10.44
N ARG A 306 -17.33 -3.55 10.18
CA ARG A 306 -18.02 -3.28 8.91
C ARG A 306 -19.35 -2.60 9.19
N THR A 307 -19.64 -1.55 8.44
CA THR A 307 -20.93 -0.86 8.51
C THR A 307 -22.01 -1.56 7.70
N VAL A 308 -23.29 -1.26 7.99
CA VAL A 308 -24.34 -1.38 6.99
C VAL A 308 -24.01 -0.44 5.82
N PRO A 309 -24.59 -0.66 4.61
CA PRO A 309 -24.38 0.31 3.53
C PRO A 309 -24.90 1.70 3.91
N ILE A 310 -24.02 2.71 3.85
CA ILE A 310 -24.34 4.10 4.14
C ILE A 310 -24.39 4.84 2.80
N ARG A 311 -25.56 5.29 2.39
CA ARG A 311 -25.78 5.95 1.10
C ARG A 311 -25.22 5.14 -0.09
N GLY A 312 -25.28 3.80 0.01
CA GLY A 312 -24.81 2.87 -1.02
C GLY A 312 -23.35 2.41 -0.86
N VAL A 313 -22.56 3.04 0.00
CA VAL A 313 -21.14 2.71 0.24
C VAL A 313 -21.02 1.85 1.49
N THR A 314 -20.20 0.80 1.46
CA THR A 314 -19.88 -0.01 2.65
C THR A 314 -18.48 0.32 3.14
N TYR A 315 -18.36 0.65 4.43
CA TYR A 315 -17.08 0.99 5.08
C TYR A 315 -16.59 -0.19 5.91
N VAL A 316 -15.28 -0.47 5.81
CA VAL A 316 -14.64 -1.60 6.50
C VAL A 316 -13.36 -1.12 7.19
N VAL A 317 -13.33 -1.18 8.51
CA VAL A 317 -12.13 -0.97 9.31
C VAL A 317 -11.39 -2.30 9.43
N SER A 318 -10.12 -2.35 9.04
CA SER A 318 -9.25 -3.52 9.11
C SER A 318 -7.91 -3.18 9.79
N GLY A 319 -7.99 -2.65 11.02
CA GLY A 319 -6.83 -2.23 11.81
C GLY A 319 -6.26 -3.31 12.75
N GLY A 320 -6.73 -4.55 12.65
CA GLY A 320 -6.25 -5.68 13.47
C GLY A 320 -4.96 -6.33 12.98
N GLY A 321 -4.14 -5.65 12.14
CA GLY A 321 -2.97 -6.21 11.46
C GLY A 321 -1.76 -6.54 12.34
N GLY A 322 -1.77 -6.15 13.62
CA GLY A 322 -0.65 -6.55 14.49
C GLY A 322 -0.33 -5.67 15.68
N ARG A 323 -0.89 -4.47 15.76
CA ARG A 323 -0.78 -3.60 16.93
C ARG A 323 -1.74 -4.07 18.03
N ARG A 324 -1.55 -3.57 19.29
CA ARG A 324 -2.45 -3.89 20.39
C ARG A 324 -3.89 -3.57 20.02
N LEU A 325 -4.78 -4.54 20.15
CA LEU A 325 -6.19 -4.42 19.84
C LEU A 325 -6.92 -3.46 20.77
N TYR A 326 -7.99 -2.86 20.25
CA TYR A 326 -8.95 -2.07 21.00
C TYR A 326 -10.22 -2.90 21.24
N PRO A 327 -11.07 -2.51 22.20
CA PRO A 327 -12.41 -3.09 22.33
C PRO A 327 -13.20 -2.88 21.05
N ALA A 328 -13.94 -3.89 20.64
CA ALA A 328 -14.91 -3.75 19.56
C ALA A 328 -16.00 -2.73 19.99
N GLY A 329 -16.35 -1.85 19.07
CA GLY A 329 -17.45 -0.90 19.25
C GLY A 329 -18.76 -1.47 18.70
N ASP A 330 -19.84 -0.70 18.88
CA ASP A 330 -21.15 -0.98 18.32
C ASP A 330 -21.91 0.35 18.12
N SER A 331 -22.68 0.43 17.04
CA SER A 331 -23.52 1.57 16.71
C SER A 331 -24.66 1.15 15.81
N GLU A 332 -25.63 2.01 15.57
CA GLU A 332 -26.72 1.76 14.60
C GLU A 332 -26.22 1.53 13.17
N LEU A 333 -24.99 1.97 12.86
CA LEU A 333 -24.36 1.78 11.57
C LEU A 333 -23.50 0.50 11.52
N THR A 334 -23.21 -0.15 12.64
CA THR A 334 -22.34 -1.32 12.71
C THR A 334 -23.09 -2.59 12.31
N ALA A 335 -22.63 -3.25 11.25
CA ALA A 335 -23.16 -4.55 10.83
C ALA A 335 -22.37 -5.70 11.46
N SER A 336 -21.08 -5.52 11.71
CA SER A 336 -20.21 -6.51 12.36
C SER A 336 -19.01 -5.79 12.98
N SER A 337 -18.61 -6.15 14.20
CA SER A 337 -17.41 -5.63 14.86
C SER A 337 -16.77 -6.67 15.75
N VAL A 338 -15.44 -6.84 15.63
CA VAL A 338 -14.69 -7.87 16.39
C VAL A 338 -13.30 -7.34 16.77
N SER A 339 -12.93 -7.50 18.04
CA SER A 339 -11.57 -7.23 18.52
C SER A 339 -10.68 -8.46 18.30
N ALA A 340 -10.05 -8.56 17.11
CA ALA A 340 -9.20 -9.68 16.74
C ALA A 340 -8.07 -9.28 15.82
N HIS A 341 -6.92 -9.97 15.91
CA HIS A 341 -5.91 -9.92 14.86
C HIS A 341 -6.41 -10.70 13.65
N HIS A 342 -6.47 -10.04 12.49
CA HIS A 342 -7.14 -10.56 11.30
C HIS A 342 -6.51 -10.02 10.01
N ALA A 343 -6.94 -10.61 8.91
CA ALA A 343 -6.87 -10.03 7.57
C ALA A 343 -8.25 -10.14 6.92
N VAL A 344 -8.60 -9.18 6.09
CA VAL A 344 -9.79 -9.28 5.23
C VAL A 344 -9.36 -9.86 3.90
N LEU A 345 -9.97 -10.94 3.46
CA LEU A 345 -9.77 -11.54 2.14
C LEU A 345 -10.97 -11.22 1.26
N VAL A 346 -10.71 -10.61 0.11
CA VAL A 346 -11.73 -10.30 -0.89
C VAL A 346 -11.43 -11.08 -2.16
N ARG A 347 -12.45 -11.70 -2.72
CA ARG A 347 -12.40 -12.38 -4.03
C ARG A 347 -13.33 -11.68 -5.00
N VAL A 348 -12.80 -11.33 -6.16
CA VAL A 348 -13.54 -10.71 -7.26
C VAL A 348 -13.66 -11.73 -8.38
N SER A 349 -14.87 -11.92 -8.87
CA SER A 349 -15.19 -12.83 -9.98
C SER A 349 -16.26 -12.18 -10.85
N GLY A 350 -15.84 -11.46 -11.88
CA GLY A 350 -16.74 -10.67 -12.70
C GLY A 350 -17.54 -9.68 -11.86
N ARG A 351 -18.86 -9.85 -11.82
CA ARG A 351 -19.81 -8.99 -11.08
C ARG A 351 -20.13 -9.43 -9.66
N ARG A 352 -19.43 -10.43 -9.15
CA ARG A 352 -19.53 -10.88 -7.77
C ARG A 352 -18.26 -10.52 -7.02
N LEU A 353 -18.42 -9.92 -5.85
CA LEU A 353 -17.37 -9.67 -4.89
C LEU A 353 -17.76 -10.35 -3.58
N SER A 354 -16.87 -11.17 -3.03
CA SER A 354 -17.04 -11.78 -1.71
C SER A 354 -15.93 -11.36 -0.78
N LEU A 355 -16.29 -10.96 0.45
CA LEU A 355 -15.39 -10.53 1.51
C LEU A 355 -15.51 -11.50 2.69
N GLU A 356 -14.37 -11.91 3.23
CA GLU A 356 -14.26 -12.68 4.47
C GLU A 356 -13.26 -12.01 5.40
N ALA A 357 -13.67 -11.64 6.62
CA ALA A 357 -12.75 -11.26 7.68
C ALA A 357 -12.28 -12.52 8.40
N VAL A 358 -10.98 -12.81 8.32
CA VAL A 358 -10.38 -14.06 8.83
C VAL A 358 -9.44 -13.74 9.97
N GLU A 359 -9.73 -14.18 11.19
CA GLU A 359 -8.82 -14.06 12.33
C GLU A 359 -7.60 -14.99 12.21
N VAL A 360 -6.53 -14.69 12.94
CA VAL A 360 -5.27 -15.44 12.86
C VAL A 360 -5.41 -16.94 13.17
N GLY A 361 -6.43 -17.34 13.94
CA GLY A 361 -6.83 -18.73 14.18
C GLY A 361 -7.48 -19.42 12.99
N GLY A 362 -7.82 -18.68 11.94
CA GLY A 362 -8.48 -19.19 10.73
C GLY A 362 -10.01 -19.17 10.78
N LYS A 363 -10.60 -18.68 11.87
CA LYS A 363 -12.06 -18.51 11.97
C LYS A 363 -12.48 -17.30 11.12
N VAL A 364 -13.51 -17.45 10.30
CA VAL A 364 -14.17 -16.34 9.60
C VAL A 364 -15.14 -15.68 10.58
N VAL A 365 -14.92 -14.40 10.85
CA VAL A 365 -15.70 -13.63 11.84
C VAL A 365 -16.78 -12.77 11.18
N ASP A 366 -16.64 -12.48 9.89
CA ASP A 366 -17.66 -11.80 9.10
C ASP A 366 -17.60 -12.20 7.63
N ARG A 367 -18.74 -12.08 6.93
CA ARG A 367 -18.89 -12.30 5.49
C ARG A 367 -19.76 -11.24 4.86
N LEU A 368 -19.40 -10.83 3.65
CA LEU A 368 -20.20 -9.96 2.80
C LEU A 368 -20.15 -10.47 1.37
N GLU A 369 -21.28 -10.44 0.68
CA GLU A 369 -21.35 -10.64 -0.76
C GLU A 369 -22.00 -9.43 -1.42
N LEU A 370 -21.38 -8.92 -2.46
CA LEU A 370 -21.88 -7.85 -3.30
C LEU A 370 -22.05 -8.37 -4.72
N TYR A 371 -23.10 -7.88 -5.38
CA TYR A 371 -23.42 -8.20 -6.76
C TYR A 371 -23.74 -6.91 -7.49
N GLN A 372 -23.03 -6.63 -8.57
CA GLN A 372 -23.39 -5.53 -9.44
C GLN A 372 -24.38 -6.00 -10.50
N PRO A 373 -25.50 -5.28 -10.71
CA PRO A 373 -26.45 -5.61 -11.75
C PRO A 373 -25.79 -5.49 -13.14
N HIS A 374 -26.36 -6.21 -14.13
CA HIS A 374 -25.94 -6.04 -15.52
C HIS A 374 -26.19 -4.58 -15.94
N ALA A 375 -25.14 -3.75 -16.01
CA ALA A 375 -25.26 -2.50 -16.74
C ALA A 375 -25.66 -2.84 -18.17
N LYS A 376 -26.73 -2.21 -18.69
CA LYS A 376 -26.93 -2.17 -20.14
C LYS A 376 -25.66 -1.55 -20.71
N ARG A 377 -24.84 -2.32 -21.42
CA ARG A 377 -23.76 -1.72 -22.23
C ARG A 377 -24.43 -0.68 -23.09
N PRO A 378 -23.97 0.58 -23.12
CA PRO A 378 -24.46 1.49 -24.14
C PRO A 378 -24.28 0.79 -25.49
N SER A 379 -25.33 0.65 -26.25
CA SER A 379 -25.26 0.00 -27.55
C SER A 379 -24.22 0.76 -28.38
N ARG A 380 -23.50 0.08 -29.29
CA ARG A 380 -22.56 0.74 -30.21
C ARG A 380 -23.22 1.91 -30.97
N GLU A 381 -24.55 1.95 -31.05
CA GLU A 381 -25.35 3.02 -31.62
C GLU A 381 -25.43 4.28 -30.75
N ASP A 382 -25.44 4.17 -29.41
CA ASP A 382 -25.41 5.32 -28.49
C ASP A 382 -24.05 6.03 -28.48
N SER A 383 -22.98 5.27 -28.71
CA SER A 383 -21.61 5.81 -28.85
C SER A 383 -21.39 6.54 -30.18
N ALA A 384 -22.20 6.24 -31.22
CA ALA A 384 -22.16 6.92 -32.51
C ALA A 384 -22.95 8.24 -32.47
N ARG A 385 -24.10 8.29 -31.79
CA ARG A 385 -24.90 9.52 -31.67
C ARG A 385 -24.17 10.64 -30.90
N ASN A 386 -23.50 10.34 -29.81
CA ASN A 386 -22.73 11.35 -29.05
C ASN A 386 -21.51 11.92 -29.80
N ARG A 387 -21.03 11.28 -30.87
CA ARG A 387 -19.95 11.84 -31.72
C ARG A 387 -20.48 12.83 -32.78
N PHE A 388 -21.77 12.80 -33.11
CA PHE A 388 -22.33 13.69 -34.11
C PHE A 388 -22.93 14.97 -33.54
N GLU A 389 -23.23 15.03 -32.23
CA GLU A 389 -23.76 16.25 -31.60
C GLU A 389 -22.71 17.30 -31.21
N HIS A 390 -21.40 16.94 -31.18
CA HIS A 390 -20.30 17.88 -30.87
C HIS A 390 -19.61 18.46 -32.13
N THR A 391 -20.11 18.20 -33.34
CA THR A 391 -19.53 18.77 -34.59
C THR A 391 -20.42 19.78 -35.28
N SER A 392 -21.44 20.30 -34.59
CA SER A 392 -22.35 21.31 -35.15
C SER A 392 -22.65 22.41 -34.11
N GLN A 393 -21.61 23.14 -33.69
CA GLN A 393 -21.73 24.53 -33.19
C GLN A 393 -20.43 25.29 -33.50
#